data_05d2f4ad9c804b03d5fde20dcf479100
#
_entry.id   05d2f4ad9c804b03d5fde20dcf479100
#
_cell.length_a   1.000
_cell.length_b   1.000
_cell.length_c   1.000
_cell.angle_alpha   90.00
_cell.angle_beta   90.00
_cell.angle_gamma   90.00
#
_symmetry.space_group_name_H-M   'P 1'
#
loop_
_entity.id
_entity.type
_entity.pdbx_description
1 polymer ?
#
loop_
_entity_poly.entity_id
_entity_poly.type
_entity_poly.pdbx_seq_one_letter_code
_entity_poly.pdbx_strand_id
1 'polypeptide(L)'
;MSSSRRVEFAVDTGGTFTDVICKDHQGNLRVNKLLSSPQDPSESIDAGMRELLQELSHPCYRLTHGTTVATNALLERRGAHTAFVTTAGFEDLLELGRQARPELYALHVKKEPHLVSSTDCFGVQERVNASGEILEELTSDEMERLCDVLEAKPYEAIAVCLLHG
;
A
#
# COMPACT_ATOMS: atom_id res chain seq x y z
N MET A 1 -12.48 -29.75 -23.91
CA MET A 1 -13.36 -28.72 -23.36
C MET A 1 -12.79 -27.38 -23.75
N SER A 2 -13.53 -26.62 -24.54
CA SER A 2 -13.07 -25.49 -25.37
C SER A 2 -12.50 -24.30 -24.57
N SER A 3 -11.19 -24.09 -24.66
CA SER A 3 -10.45 -22.92 -24.14
C SER A 3 -10.65 -21.66 -25.00
N SER A 4 -11.55 -21.66 -25.98
CA SER A 4 -11.45 -20.77 -27.15
C SER A 4 -12.41 -19.57 -27.18
N ARG A 5 -13.07 -19.20 -26.07
CA ARG A 5 -14.03 -18.09 -26.07
C ARG A 5 -13.95 -17.16 -24.86
N ARG A 6 -12.77 -17.00 -24.26
CA ARG A 6 -12.59 -16.01 -23.19
C ARG A 6 -12.17 -14.69 -23.75
N VAL A 7 -12.83 -13.64 -23.30
CA VAL A 7 -12.39 -12.25 -23.46
C VAL A 7 -11.43 -11.93 -22.32
N GLU A 8 -10.33 -11.27 -22.62
CA GLU A 8 -9.34 -10.86 -21.62
C GLU A 8 -9.39 -9.35 -21.46
N PHE A 9 -9.55 -8.91 -20.21
CA PHE A 9 -9.43 -7.52 -19.84
C PHE A 9 -8.15 -7.28 -19.07
N ALA A 10 -7.44 -6.21 -19.42
CA ALA A 10 -6.38 -5.63 -18.63
C ALA A 10 -6.78 -4.21 -18.26
N VAL A 11 -6.72 -3.89 -16.98
CA VAL A 11 -7.07 -2.57 -16.47
C VAL A 11 -5.86 -2.01 -15.73
N ASP A 12 -5.50 -0.77 -16.05
CA ASP A 12 -4.49 -0.01 -15.31
C ASP A 12 -5.15 1.26 -14.74
N THR A 13 -5.23 1.31 -13.41
CA THR A 13 -5.82 2.43 -12.70
C THR A 13 -4.71 3.34 -12.17
N GLY A 14 -4.58 4.51 -12.80
CA GLY A 14 -3.74 5.60 -12.33
C GLY A 14 -4.51 6.60 -11.46
N GLY A 15 -3.82 7.62 -10.97
CA GLY A 15 -4.43 8.68 -10.17
C GLY A 15 -5.40 9.59 -10.95
N THR A 16 -5.23 9.71 -12.28
CA THR A 16 -6.02 10.60 -13.14
C THR A 16 -6.85 9.85 -14.17
N PHE A 17 -6.29 8.80 -14.76
CA PHE A 17 -6.92 8.02 -15.82
C PHE A 17 -6.89 6.53 -15.48
N THR A 18 -7.95 5.84 -15.94
CA THR A 18 -8.05 4.38 -15.93
C THR A 18 -8.08 3.92 -17.37
N ASP A 19 -7.11 3.11 -17.76
CA ASP A 19 -7.01 2.49 -19.07
C ASP A 19 -7.60 1.07 -18.99
N VAL A 20 -8.60 0.79 -19.84
CA VAL A 20 -9.23 -0.52 -19.94
C VAL A 20 -8.95 -1.08 -21.32
N ILE A 21 -8.24 -2.20 -21.38
CA ILE A 21 -7.89 -2.90 -22.61
C ILE A 21 -8.68 -4.19 -22.65
N CYS A 22 -9.35 -4.44 -23.76
CA CYS A 22 -10.07 -5.69 -24.03
C CYS A 22 -9.44 -6.39 -25.21
N LYS A 23 -9.15 -7.69 -25.04
CA LYS A 23 -8.73 -8.60 -26.11
C LYS A 23 -9.83 -9.62 -26.37
N ASP A 24 -10.38 -9.59 -27.55
CA ASP A 24 -11.41 -10.56 -27.94
C ASP A 24 -10.82 -11.93 -28.31
N HIS A 25 -11.68 -12.90 -28.55
CA HIS A 25 -11.31 -14.27 -28.93
C HIS A 25 -10.64 -14.39 -30.30
N GLN A 26 -10.68 -13.34 -31.13
CA GLN A 26 -9.99 -13.23 -32.41
C GLN A 26 -8.63 -12.57 -32.30
N GLY A 27 -8.29 -12.05 -31.10
CA GLY A 27 -7.05 -11.36 -30.82
C GLY A 27 -7.10 -9.85 -31.11
N ASN A 28 -8.26 -9.30 -31.46
CA ASN A 28 -8.41 -7.85 -31.65
C ASN A 28 -8.34 -7.16 -30.30
N LEU A 29 -7.63 -6.04 -30.27
CA LEU A 29 -7.51 -5.18 -29.08
C LEU A 29 -8.42 -3.97 -29.21
N ARG A 30 -9.12 -3.66 -28.14
CA ARG A 30 -9.88 -2.43 -27.94
C ARG A 30 -9.41 -1.75 -26.69
N VAL A 31 -9.33 -0.44 -26.73
CA VAL A 31 -8.84 0.37 -25.61
C VAL A 31 -9.86 1.42 -25.30
N ASN A 32 -10.21 1.54 -24.03
CA ASN A 32 -11.02 2.62 -23.50
C ASN A 32 -10.21 3.34 -22.40
N LYS A 33 -10.25 4.66 -22.43
CA LYS A 33 -9.57 5.51 -21.46
C LYS A 33 -10.57 6.42 -20.79
N LEU A 34 -10.70 6.28 -19.47
CA LEU A 34 -11.65 7.03 -18.66
C LEU A 34 -10.91 7.85 -17.60
N LEU A 35 -11.61 8.86 -17.07
CA LEU A 35 -11.13 9.54 -15.86
C LEU A 35 -11.29 8.58 -14.67
N SER A 36 -10.26 8.49 -13.85
CA SER A 36 -10.33 7.72 -12.61
C SER A 36 -11.28 8.39 -11.62
N SER A 37 -12.04 7.57 -10.87
CA SER A 37 -12.79 8.01 -9.70
C SER A 37 -11.92 7.87 -8.46
N PRO A 38 -11.37 8.96 -7.88
CA PRO A 38 -10.44 8.86 -6.75
C PRO A 38 -11.07 8.25 -5.49
N GLN A 39 -12.39 8.39 -5.33
CA GLN A 39 -13.12 7.87 -4.17
C GLN A 39 -13.51 6.41 -4.33
N ASP A 40 -13.82 6.00 -5.57
CA ASP A 40 -14.13 4.61 -5.90
C ASP A 40 -13.59 4.24 -7.30
N PRO A 41 -12.38 3.69 -7.37
CA PRO A 41 -11.78 3.27 -8.64
C PRO A 41 -12.60 2.21 -9.39
N SER A 42 -13.48 1.47 -8.69
CA SER A 42 -14.28 0.42 -9.30
C SER A 42 -15.33 0.97 -10.28
N GLU A 43 -15.83 2.19 -10.06
CA GLU A 43 -16.79 2.84 -10.94
C GLU A 43 -16.25 3.03 -12.37
N SER A 44 -15.02 3.57 -12.48
CA SER A 44 -14.39 3.79 -13.78
C SER A 44 -14.05 2.48 -14.48
N ILE A 45 -13.65 1.45 -13.72
CA ILE A 45 -13.38 0.11 -14.24
C ILE A 45 -14.67 -0.51 -14.79
N ASP A 46 -15.74 -0.50 -13.99
CA ASP A 46 -17.04 -1.06 -14.38
C ASP A 46 -17.62 -0.36 -15.61
N ALA A 47 -17.58 0.99 -15.64
CA ALA A 47 -18.03 1.77 -16.78
C ALA A 47 -17.27 1.41 -18.07
N GLY A 48 -15.93 1.38 -18.00
CA GLY A 48 -15.09 1.03 -19.14
C GLY A 48 -15.28 -0.39 -19.64
N MET A 49 -15.46 -1.33 -18.71
CA MET A 49 -15.72 -2.74 -19.06
C MET A 49 -17.11 -2.90 -19.67
N ARG A 50 -18.15 -2.27 -19.13
CA ARG A 50 -19.52 -2.34 -19.64
C ARG A 50 -19.63 -1.84 -21.08
N GLU A 51 -18.98 -0.72 -21.38
CA GLU A 51 -18.96 -0.16 -22.73
C GLU A 51 -18.38 -1.17 -23.73
N LEU A 52 -17.24 -1.77 -23.41
CA LEU A 52 -16.59 -2.77 -24.26
C LEU A 52 -17.37 -4.09 -24.32
N LEU A 53 -18.04 -4.52 -23.25
CA LEU A 53 -18.84 -5.74 -23.20
C LEU A 53 -20.16 -5.63 -23.97
N GLN A 54 -20.78 -4.44 -24.07
CA GLN A 54 -21.99 -4.23 -24.87
C GLN A 54 -21.80 -4.58 -26.34
N GLU A 55 -20.58 -4.43 -26.83
CA GLU A 55 -20.22 -4.77 -28.20
C GLU A 55 -19.83 -6.27 -28.36
N LEU A 56 -19.61 -6.97 -27.26
CA LEU A 56 -19.14 -8.37 -27.21
C LEU A 56 -20.22 -9.23 -26.56
N SER A 57 -20.92 -10.04 -27.33
CA SER A 57 -22.00 -10.93 -26.85
C SER A 57 -21.52 -12.08 -25.96
N HIS A 58 -20.54 -11.87 -25.04
CA HIS A 58 -19.91 -12.96 -24.28
C HIS A 58 -19.88 -12.70 -22.76
N PRO A 59 -20.44 -13.65 -21.97
CA PRO A 59 -20.53 -13.49 -20.51
C PRO A 59 -19.27 -13.91 -19.73
N CYS A 60 -18.25 -14.49 -20.36
CA CYS A 60 -17.09 -15.03 -19.66
C CYS A 60 -15.82 -14.25 -20.01
N TYR A 61 -15.21 -13.63 -18.99
CA TYR A 61 -13.97 -12.89 -19.17
C TYR A 61 -12.94 -13.22 -18.07
N ARG A 62 -11.68 -12.88 -18.34
CA ARG A 62 -10.59 -12.82 -17.36
C ARG A 62 -10.25 -11.36 -17.18
N LEU A 63 -10.15 -10.91 -15.94
CA LEU A 63 -9.72 -9.56 -15.59
C LEU A 63 -8.35 -9.61 -14.94
N THR A 64 -7.42 -8.79 -15.44
CA THR A 64 -6.13 -8.49 -14.80
C THR A 64 -6.13 -7.00 -14.46
N HIS A 65 -5.94 -6.67 -13.19
CA HIS A 65 -5.96 -5.29 -12.71
C HIS A 65 -4.62 -4.92 -12.12
N GLY A 66 -4.04 -3.84 -12.64
CA GLY A 66 -2.90 -3.11 -12.08
C GLY A 66 -3.36 -1.76 -11.55
N THR A 67 -2.72 -1.29 -10.48
CA THR A 67 -3.02 0.04 -9.94
C THR A 67 -1.76 0.69 -9.39
N THR A 68 -1.62 2.00 -9.60
CA THR A 68 -0.57 2.83 -9.03
C THR A 68 -1.08 3.74 -7.91
N VAL A 69 -2.33 3.58 -7.47
CA VAL A 69 -2.96 4.43 -6.46
C VAL A 69 -2.16 4.48 -5.16
N ALA A 70 -1.72 3.32 -4.66
CA ALA A 70 -0.91 3.24 -3.43
C ALA A 70 0.48 3.90 -3.62
N THR A 71 1.11 3.69 -4.77
CA THR A 71 2.39 4.32 -5.11
C THR A 71 2.25 5.84 -5.18
N ASN A 72 1.19 6.32 -5.82
CA ASN A 72 0.92 7.75 -5.94
C ASN A 72 0.63 8.38 -4.57
N ALA A 73 -0.19 7.72 -3.73
CA ALA A 73 -0.46 8.17 -2.36
C ALA A 73 0.85 8.30 -1.55
N LEU A 74 1.76 7.34 -1.69
CA LEU A 74 3.07 7.37 -1.04
C LEU A 74 3.94 8.53 -1.55
N LEU A 75 4.02 8.73 -2.86
CA LEU A 75 4.81 9.81 -3.48
C LEU A 75 4.26 11.20 -3.15
N GLU A 76 2.95 11.34 -3.10
CA GLU A 76 2.24 12.57 -2.75
C GLU A 76 2.16 12.79 -1.24
N ARG A 77 2.58 11.80 -0.44
CA ARG A 77 2.50 11.80 1.04
C ARG A 77 1.06 12.01 1.53
N ARG A 78 0.11 11.48 0.79
CA ARG A 78 -1.32 11.46 1.13
C ARG A 78 -1.65 10.09 1.70
N GLY A 79 -1.64 10.00 3.01
CA GLY A 79 -1.95 8.76 3.73
C GLY A 79 -2.66 9.07 5.04
N ALA A 80 -3.12 8.03 5.70
CA ALA A 80 -3.69 8.09 7.04
C ALA A 80 -2.65 8.59 8.06
N HIS A 81 -3.09 9.31 9.08
CA HIS A 81 -2.25 9.63 10.23
C HIS A 81 -1.92 8.33 10.98
N THR A 82 -0.67 7.91 10.84
CA THR A 82 -0.24 6.55 11.23
C THR A 82 0.67 6.61 12.44
N ALA A 83 0.37 5.76 13.45
CA ALA A 83 1.32 5.41 14.50
C ALA A 83 2.21 4.26 14.04
N PHE A 84 3.48 4.28 14.41
CA PHE A 84 4.43 3.18 14.17
C PHE A 84 4.77 2.52 15.50
N VAL A 85 4.53 1.22 15.61
CA VAL A 85 4.83 0.40 16.78
C VAL A 85 5.95 -0.57 16.44
N THR A 86 6.98 -0.57 17.26
CA THR A 86 8.16 -1.43 17.06
C THR A 86 8.67 -1.97 18.41
N THR A 87 9.60 -2.89 18.37
CA THR A 87 10.32 -3.37 19.57
C THR A 87 11.00 -2.20 20.30
N ALA A 88 10.90 -2.15 21.62
CA ALA A 88 11.53 -1.13 22.43
C ALA A 88 13.03 -1.00 22.15
N GLY A 89 13.51 0.26 22.00
CA GLY A 89 14.86 0.60 21.57
C GLY A 89 15.07 0.66 20.06
N PHE A 90 14.01 0.47 19.23
CA PHE A 90 14.04 0.59 17.79
C PHE A 90 13.13 1.68 17.25
N GLU A 91 12.65 2.59 18.10
CA GLU A 91 11.75 3.69 17.73
C GLU A 91 12.37 4.61 16.67
N ASP A 92 13.71 4.74 16.69
CA ASP A 92 14.46 5.56 15.73
C ASP A 92 14.77 4.84 14.40
N LEU A 93 14.23 3.63 14.18
CA LEU A 93 14.52 2.82 12.99
C LEU A 93 14.24 3.58 11.67
N LEU A 94 13.14 4.31 11.64
CA LEU A 94 12.75 5.10 10.47
C LEU A 94 13.71 6.29 10.26
N GLU A 95 14.15 6.93 11.34
CA GLU A 95 15.10 8.05 11.30
C GLU A 95 16.50 7.60 10.87
N LEU A 96 16.96 6.46 11.36
CA LEU A 96 18.25 5.90 11.02
C LEU A 96 18.29 5.39 9.58
N GLY A 97 17.23 4.72 9.12
CA GLY A 97 17.14 4.15 7.79
C GLY A 97 18.36 3.27 7.47
N ARG A 98 18.84 3.35 6.23
CA ARG A 98 20.06 2.62 5.79
C ARG A 98 21.35 3.39 6.06
N GLN A 99 21.29 4.56 6.69
CA GLN A 99 22.43 5.47 6.92
C GLN A 99 23.21 5.85 5.65
N ALA A 100 22.63 5.67 4.48
CA ALA A 100 23.23 6.08 3.23
C ALA A 100 23.14 7.61 3.08
N ARG A 101 24.29 8.26 2.89
CA ARG A 101 24.31 9.70 2.58
C ARG A 101 23.90 9.90 1.12
N PRO A 102 22.85 10.70 0.83
CA PRO A 102 22.48 11.02 -0.56
C PRO A 102 23.59 11.82 -1.27
N GLU A 103 24.33 12.63 -0.53
CA GLU A 103 25.47 13.41 -1.03
C GLU A 103 26.69 13.23 -0.11
N LEU A 104 27.74 12.61 -0.63
CA LEU A 104 28.92 12.23 0.17
C LEU A 104 29.68 13.42 0.77
N TYR A 105 29.72 14.55 0.04
CA TYR A 105 30.52 15.74 0.40
C TYR A 105 29.69 16.93 0.89
N ALA A 106 28.37 16.76 1.04
CA ALA A 106 27.53 17.83 1.59
C ALA A 106 27.78 18.01 3.08
N LEU A 107 28.10 19.25 3.50
CA LEU A 107 28.23 19.60 4.92
C LEU A 107 26.88 19.59 5.63
N HIS A 108 25.80 19.93 4.91
CA HIS A 108 24.44 19.92 5.40
C HIS A 108 23.57 19.04 4.49
N VAL A 109 23.23 17.87 4.95
CA VAL A 109 22.36 16.94 4.22
C VAL A 109 20.92 17.26 4.58
N LYS A 110 20.11 17.65 3.59
CA LYS A 110 18.67 17.80 3.76
C LYS A 110 18.04 16.40 3.70
N LYS A 111 17.62 15.87 4.84
CA LYS A 111 16.85 14.63 4.88
C LYS A 111 15.42 14.90 4.41
N GLU A 112 14.88 13.99 3.59
CA GLU A 112 13.45 13.97 3.31
C GLU A 112 12.69 13.65 4.60
N PRO A 113 11.58 14.36 4.89
CA PRO A 113 10.79 14.06 6.07
C PRO A 113 10.25 12.63 6.00
N HIS A 114 10.23 11.92 7.12
CA HIS A 114 9.70 10.57 7.21
C HIS A 114 8.18 10.55 7.03
N LEU A 115 7.62 9.38 6.66
CA LEU A 115 6.17 9.21 6.53
C LEU A 115 5.47 9.25 7.90
N VAL A 116 6.16 8.76 8.93
CA VAL A 116 5.71 8.80 10.31
C VAL A 116 6.69 9.67 11.09
N SER A 117 6.17 10.59 11.88
CA SER A 117 6.99 11.44 12.78
C SER A 117 7.62 10.58 13.87
N SER A 118 8.84 10.94 14.33
CA SER A 118 9.46 10.31 15.49
C SER A 118 8.60 10.37 16.76
N THR A 119 7.75 11.40 16.88
CA THR A 119 6.79 11.55 17.99
C THR A 119 5.60 10.57 17.91
N ASP A 120 5.46 9.85 16.81
CA ASP A 120 4.41 8.89 16.54
C ASP A 120 4.99 7.46 16.37
N CYS A 121 6.25 7.27 16.81
CA CYS A 121 6.93 5.99 16.91
C CYS A 121 6.94 5.51 18.37
N PHE A 122 6.46 4.31 18.62
CA PHE A 122 6.27 3.75 19.96
C PHE A 122 6.98 2.41 20.10
N GLY A 123 7.80 2.27 21.15
CA GLY A 123 8.41 1.01 21.54
C GLY A 123 7.49 0.19 22.41
N VAL A 124 7.46 -1.11 22.18
CA VAL A 124 6.76 -2.09 23.00
C VAL A 124 7.77 -3.06 23.61
N GLN A 125 7.64 -3.33 24.91
CA GLN A 125 8.54 -4.23 25.66
C GLN A 125 8.26 -5.68 25.26
N GLU A 126 9.04 -6.14 24.31
CA GLU A 126 9.09 -7.54 23.86
C GLU A 126 10.42 -7.78 23.17
N ARG A 127 10.85 -9.03 23.10
CA ARG A 127 12.06 -9.39 22.36
C ARG A 127 11.99 -10.81 21.82
N VAL A 128 12.14 -10.94 20.51
CA VAL A 128 12.40 -12.22 19.84
C VAL A 128 13.81 -12.18 19.25
N ASN A 129 14.55 -13.27 19.33
CA ASN A 129 15.88 -13.38 18.71
C ASN A 129 15.78 -13.90 17.26
N ALA A 130 16.91 -13.88 16.54
CA ALA A 130 16.99 -14.34 15.16
C ALA A 130 16.67 -15.84 14.95
N SER A 131 16.63 -16.64 16.02
CA SER A 131 16.25 -18.07 15.98
C SER A 131 14.76 -18.28 16.25
N GLY A 132 14.00 -17.20 16.49
CA GLY A 132 12.57 -17.27 16.82
C GLY A 132 12.30 -17.58 18.31
N GLU A 133 13.32 -17.53 19.17
CA GLU A 133 13.15 -17.72 20.61
C GLU A 133 12.68 -16.42 21.26
N ILE A 134 11.66 -16.52 22.12
CA ILE A 134 11.13 -15.38 22.86
C ILE A 134 12.05 -15.13 24.06
N LEU A 135 12.75 -14.00 24.06
CA LEU A 135 13.61 -13.56 25.15
C LEU A 135 12.84 -12.73 26.19
N GLU A 136 11.87 -11.98 25.73
CA GLU A 136 10.97 -11.17 26.55
C GLU A 136 9.55 -11.24 25.96
N GLU A 137 8.62 -11.72 26.77
CA GLU A 137 7.24 -11.94 26.35
C GLU A 137 6.46 -10.62 26.41
N LEU A 138 5.63 -10.38 25.39
CA LEU A 138 4.70 -9.27 25.37
C LEU A 138 3.59 -9.51 26.38
N THR A 139 3.57 -8.73 27.46
CA THR A 139 2.61 -8.86 28.55
C THR A 139 1.30 -8.11 28.27
N SER A 140 0.22 -8.52 28.95
CA SER A 140 -1.07 -7.83 28.88
C SER A 140 -0.99 -6.38 29.36
N ASP A 141 -0.21 -6.14 30.43
CA ASP A 141 -0.03 -4.80 31.00
C ASP A 141 0.66 -3.86 29.99
N GLU A 142 1.65 -4.39 29.23
CA GLU A 142 2.32 -3.62 28.19
C GLU A 142 1.38 -3.33 27.01
N MET A 143 0.53 -4.27 26.65
CA MET A 143 -0.51 -4.05 25.62
C MET A 143 -1.51 -2.98 26.06
N GLU A 144 -1.98 -2.99 27.32
CA GLU A 144 -2.85 -1.97 27.86
C GLU A 144 -2.17 -0.60 27.83
N ARG A 145 -0.92 -0.50 28.30
CA ARG A 145 -0.12 0.73 28.22
C ARG A 145 -0.01 1.26 26.79
N LEU A 146 0.24 0.39 25.82
CA LEU A 146 0.33 0.76 24.42
C LEU A 146 -1.01 1.29 23.89
N CYS A 147 -2.12 0.61 24.21
CA CYS A 147 -3.45 1.05 23.82
C CYS A 147 -3.77 2.45 24.37
N ASP A 148 -3.51 2.71 25.64
CA ASP A 148 -3.72 4.03 26.26
C ASP A 148 -2.95 5.14 25.54
N VAL A 149 -1.68 4.86 25.17
CA VAL A 149 -0.85 5.84 24.46
C VAL A 149 -1.35 6.06 23.03
N LEU A 150 -1.81 5.03 22.34
CA LEU A 150 -2.33 5.14 20.98
C LEU A 150 -3.69 5.85 20.94
N GLU A 151 -4.55 5.64 21.95
CA GLU A 151 -5.85 6.32 22.06
C GLU A 151 -5.73 7.81 22.41
N ALA A 152 -4.58 8.26 22.93
CA ALA A 152 -4.35 9.65 23.27
C ALA A 152 -4.28 10.59 22.05
N LYS A 153 -4.10 10.05 20.82
CA LYS A 153 -4.06 10.80 19.57
C LYS A 153 -4.99 10.18 18.53
N PRO A 154 -5.53 10.98 17.59
CA PRO A 154 -6.45 10.49 16.56
C PRO A 154 -5.69 9.81 15.41
N TYR A 155 -5.08 8.67 15.67
CA TYR A 155 -4.49 7.86 14.62
C TYR A 155 -5.58 7.18 13.79
N GLU A 156 -5.39 7.18 12.48
CA GLU A 156 -6.27 6.53 11.52
C GLU A 156 -5.77 5.12 11.15
N ALA A 157 -4.48 4.88 11.38
CA ALA A 157 -3.82 3.59 11.10
C ALA A 157 -2.70 3.32 12.11
N ILE A 158 -2.39 2.04 12.31
CA ILE A 158 -1.26 1.58 13.11
C ILE A 158 -0.42 0.64 12.27
N ALA A 159 0.86 0.95 12.10
CA ALA A 159 1.83 0.08 11.46
C ALA A 159 2.67 -0.61 12.54
N VAL A 160 2.66 -1.94 12.57
CA VAL A 160 3.43 -2.72 13.54
C VAL A 160 4.58 -3.44 12.83
N CYS A 161 5.78 -3.28 13.36
CA CYS A 161 6.98 -3.97 12.86
C CYS A 161 7.89 -4.33 14.04
N LEU A 162 7.77 -5.55 14.51
CA LEU A 162 8.58 -6.08 15.62
C LEU A 162 9.84 -6.75 15.08
N LEU A 163 10.91 -6.72 15.87
CA LEU A 163 12.19 -7.32 15.52
C LEU A 163 12.05 -8.84 15.52
N HIS A 164 12.27 -9.48 14.39
CA HIS A 164 12.11 -10.93 14.19
C HIS A 164 10.71 -11.48 14.45
N GLY A 165 9.69 -10.61 14.47
CA GLY A 165 8.27 -10.97 14.61
C GLY A 165 7.59 -11.39 13.30
#